data_6061579295ce89099c4e7da33098e9cb
#
_entry.id   6061579295ce89099c4e7da33098e9cb
#
_cell.length_a   1.000
_cell.length_b   1.000
_cell.length_c   1.000
_cell.angle_alpha   90.00
_cell.angle_beta   90.00
_cell.angle_gamma   90.00
#
_symmetry.space_group_name_H-M   'P 1'
#
loop_
_entity.id
_entity.type
_entity.pdbx_description
1 polymer ?
#
loop_
_entity_poly.entity_id
_entity_poly.type
_entity_poly.pdbx_seq_one_letter_code
_entity_poly.pdbx_strand_id
1 'polypeptide(L)'
;MKKAILVISFGTTYENTRRLTIDIIENKIRKKFNGYEIRRAFTAYKVISTLKSRDKIMIDTPGDALEKLKNEGFEKVIVQPLHIIPGGEYDFIVRVVQRYSESFEEIKIGRPVLFYKGIDEEIPDDYSVMADAIENIIPKDNLSILMGHGSTHWANACYSCLQLVLRERGFNNSFIANVEGYPDFSNVVNHITKNYTFTQKEHKKIKLIPLMLVAGNHALVDMAGDEEDSWKNILTRLGFQVEAYVHGLGEIEEFQDIYISHIQDVINSKYDYKLHRKKEYECQKL
;
A
#
# COMPACT_ATOMS: atom_id res chain seq x y z
N MET A 1 -10.27 -21.62 -21.79
CA MET A 1 -9.86 -20.21 -21.48
C MET A 1 -9.01 -20.21 -20.23
N LYS A 2 -7.71 -19.94 -20.38
CA LYS A 2 -6.76 -19.85 -19.25
C LYS A 2 -6.81 -18.44 -18.66
N LYS A 3 -6.95 -18.34 -17.33
CA LYS A 3 -7.07 -17.07 -16.62
C LYS A 3 -6.02 -16.96 -15.52
N ALA A 4 -5.42 -15.80 -15.35
CA ALA A 4 -4.47 -15.54 -14.28
C ALA A 4 -4.78 -14.25 -13.52
N ILE A 5 -4.38 -14.22 -12.24
CA ILE A 5 -4.24 -13.00 -11.46
C ILE A 5 -2.75 -12.85 -11.17
N LEU A 6 -2.17 -11.79 -11.71
CA LEU A 6 -0.78 -11.40 -11.44
C LEU A 6 -0.77 -10.42 -10.27
N VAL A 7 -0.31 -10.88 -9.12
CA VAL A 7 -0.16 -10.09 -7.90
C VAL A 7 1.19 -9.40 -7.92
N ILE A 8 1.20 -8.07 -7.87
CA ILE A 8 2.44 -7.28 -7.95
C ILE A 8 2.63 -6.45 -6.69
N SER A 9 3.78 -6.60 -6.05
CA SER A 9 4.20 -5.78 -4.92
C SER A 9 5.59 -5.20 -5.13
N PHE A 10 6.00 -4.24 -4.30
CA PHE A 10 7.40 -3.81 -4.24
C PHE A 10 8.31 -4.98 -3.88
N GLY A 11 7.83 -5.86 -3.01
CA GLY A 11 8.57 -7.01 -2.49
C GLY A 11 9.34 -6.70 -1.22
N THR A 12 9.89 -7.75 -0.61
CA THR A 12 10.77 -7.65 0.57
C THR A 12 11.77 -8.80 0.58
N THR A 13 12.96 -8.53 1.10
CA THR A 13 14.01 -9.54 1.32
C THR A 13 13.90 -10.23 2.68
N TYR A 14 13.01 -9.78 3.54
CA TYR A 14 12.75 -10.36 4.86
C TYR A 14 11.71 -11.49 4.73
N GLU A 15 12.17 -12.74 4.91
CA GLU A 15 11.35 -13.93 4.71
C GLU A 15 10.11 -13.97 5.62
N ASN A 16 10.29 -13.74 6.93
CA ASN A 16 9.18 -13.73 7.88
C ASN A 16 8.12 -12.70 7.51
N THR A 17 8.55 -11.47 7.21
CA THR A 17 7.65 -10.38 6.80
C THR A 17 6.89 -10.74 5.52
N ARG A 18 7.59 -11.30 4.52
CA ARG A 18 6.95 -11.75 3.27
C ARG A 18 5.90 -12.82 3.56
N ARG A 19 6.24 -13.81 4.39
CA ARG A 19 5.35 -14.91 4.74
C ARG A 19 4.10 -14.46 5.46
N LEU A 20 4.23 -13.49 6.38
CA LEU A 20 3.11 -12.96 7.18
C LEU A 20 2.22 -11.96 6.42
N THR A 21 2.65 -11.49 5.25
CA THR A 21 1.96 -10.44 4.50
C THR A 21 1.65 -10.89 3.08
N ILE A 22 2.62 -10.77 2.16
CA ILE A 22 2.44 -11.03 0.72
C ILE A 22 1.95 -12.46 0.48
N ASP A 23 2.57 -13.45 1.12
CA ASP A 23 2.22 -14.86 0.91
C ASP A 23 0.80 -15.17 1.42
N ILE A 24 0.38 -14.55 2.54
CA ILE A 24 -0.99 -14.70 3.07
C ILE A 24 -2.01 -14.09 2.11
N ILE A 25 -1.76 -12.86 1.62
CA ILE A 25 -2.64 -12.20 0.65
C ILE A 25 -2.79 -13.05 -0.61
N GLU A 26 -1.69 -13.52 -1.19
CA GLU A 26 -1.73 -14.39 -2.38
C GLU A 26 -2.48 -15.70 -2.12
N ASN A 27 -2.31 -16.30 -0.94
CA ASN A 27 -3.05 -17.50 -0.56
C ASN A 27 -4.56 -17.21 -0.39
N LYS A 28 -4.92 -16.07 0.15
CA LYS A 28 -6.31 -15.62 0.26
C LYS A 28 -6.93 -15.41 -1.11
N ILE A 29 -6.20 -14.76 -2.03
CA ILE A 29 -6.58 -14.59 -3.43
C ILE A 29 -6.78 -15.95 -4.10
N ARG A 30 -5.83 -16.89 -3.95
CA ARG A 30 -5.90 -18.24 -4.55
C ARG A 30 -7.11 -19.02 -4.07
N LYS A 31 -7.43 -18.93 -2.78
CA LYS A 31 -8.62 -19.58 -2.21
C LYS A 31 -9.93 -18.98 -2.72
N LYS A 32 -9.98 -17.65 -2.86
CA LYS A 32 -11.19 -16.93 -3.28
C LYS A 32 -11.46 -17.06 -4.77
N PHE A 33 -10.42 -17.02 -5.59
CA PHE A 33 -10.51 -16.99 -7.05
C PHE A 33 -9.94 -18.29 -7.66
N ASN A 34 -10.49 -19.43 -7.27
CA ASN A 34 -10.01 -20.76 -7.63
C ASN A 34 -10.04 -21.08 -9.14
N GLY A 35 -10.73 -20.24 -9.96
CA GLY A 35 -10.71 -20.33 -11.43
C GLY A 35 -9.57 -19.57 -12.11
N TYR A 36 -8.66 -18.97 -11.34
CA TYR A 36 -7.50 -18.22 -11.82
C TYR A 36 -6.19 -18.83 -11.32
N GLU A 37 -5.19 -18.83 -12.19
CA GLU A 37 -3.82 -19.10 -11.74
C GLU A 37 -3.23 -17.85 -11.10
N ILE A 38 -2.64 -18.00 -9.91
CA ILE A 38 -2.06 -16.87 -9.17
C ILE A 38 -0.56 -16.84 -9.40
N ARG A 39 -0.09 -15.74 -9.97
CA ARG A 39 1.32 -15.46 -10.24
C ARG A 39 1.79 -14.25 -9.43
N ARG A 40 3.07 -14.23 -9.13
CA ARG A 40 3.76 -13.17 -8.36
C ARG A 40 4.73 -12.42 -9.23
N ALA A 41 4.82 -11.09 -9.02
CA ALA A 41 5.95 -10.30 -9.49
C ALA A 41 6.32 -9.22 -8.46
N PHE A 42 7.59 -8.78 -8.48
CA PHE A 42 8.06 -7.65 -7.69
C PHE A 42 8.53 -6.52 -8.60
N THR A 43 8.37 -5.27 -8.13
CA THR A 43 8.86 -4.09 -8.86
C THR A 43 10.28 -3.70 -8.46
N ALA A 44 10.72 -4.00 -7.23
CA ALA A 44 12.03 -3.61 -6.72
C ALA A 44 13.15 -4.54 -7.21
N TYR A 45 13.89 -4.11 -8.24
CA TYR A 45 15.03 -4.86 -8.79
C TYR A 45 16.07 -5.26 -7.72
N LYS A 46 16.34 -4.36 -6.75
CA LYS A 46 17.26 -4.66 -5.65
C LYS A 46 16.77 -5.82 -4.79
N VAL A 47 15.47 -5.88 -4.51
CA VAL A 47 14.85 -7.00 -3.77
C VAL A 47 14.97 -8.29 -4.57
N ILE A 48 14.61 -8.26 -5.85
CA ILE A 48 14.68 -9.43 -6.76
C ILE A 48 16.12 -9.96 -6.83
N SER A 49 17.11 -9.09 -7.05
CA SER A 49 18.50 -9.49 -7.16
C SER A 49 19.07 -10.07 -5.86
N THR A 50 18.67 -9.50 -4.71
CA THR A 50 19.08 -10.01 -3.40
C THR A 50 18.48 -11.38 -3.12
N LEU A 51 17.18 -11.59 -3.37
CA LEU A 51 16.53 -12.89 -3.23
C LEU A 51 17.18 -13.94 -4.13
N LYS A 52 17.49 -13.58 -5.36
CA LYS A 52 18.19 -14.47 -6.31
C LYS A 52 19.58 -14.83 -5.84
N SER A 53 20.40 -13.87 -5.43
CA SER A 53 21.81 -14.11 -5.06
C SER A 53 21.95 -14.78 -3.70
N ARG A 54 21.23 -14.31 -2.68
CA ARG A 54 21.32 -14.77 -1.30
C ARG A 54 20.53 -16.05 -1.06
N ASP A 55 19.25 -16.07 -1.51
CA ASP A 55 18.27 -17.08 -1.10
C ASP A 55 17.96 -18.09 -2.22
N LYS A 56 18.51 -17.88 -3.43
CA LYS A 56 18.23 -18.68 -4.65
C LYS A 56 16.74 -18.68 -5.03
N ILE A 57 16.00 -17.66 -4.60
CA ILE A 57 14.59 -17.47 -4.92
C ILE A 57 14.48 -16.63 -6.19
N MET A 58 13.80 -17.17 -7.19
CA MET A 58 13.55 -16.50 -8.47
C MET A 58 12.21 -15.83 -8.43
N ILE A 59 12.20 -14.50 -8.54
CA ILE A 59 10.98 -13.69 -8.64
C ILE A 59 11.04 -12.92 -9.96
N ASP A 60 9.94 -12.91 -10.67
CA ASP A 60 9.81 -12.19 -11.92
C ASP A 60 9.60 -10.69 -11.71
N THR A 61 10.06 -9.89 -12.66
CA THR A 61 9.55 -8.52 -12.81
C THR A 61 8.13 -8.55 -13.40
N PRO A 62 7.35 -7.46 -13.33
CA PRO A 62 6.02 -7.41 -13.97
C PRO A 62 6.04 -7.74 -15.45
N GLY A 63 7.07 -7.27 -16.19
CA GLY A 63 7.24 -7.57 -17.60
C GLY A 63 7.54 -9.04 -17.87
N ASP A 64 8.49 -9.64 -17.11
CA ASP A 64 8.84 -11.06 -17.25
C ASP A 64 7.64 -11.97 -16.96
N ALA A 65 6.86 -11.63 -15.92
CA ALA A 65 5.67 -12.39 -15.54
C ALA A 65 4.60 -12.35 -16.65
N LEU A 66 4.35 -11.17 -17.23
CA LEU A 66 3.38 -11.03 -18.33
C LEU A 66 3.85 -11.74 -19.60
N GLU A 67 5.14 -11.68 -19.95
CA GLU A 67 5.71 -12.40 -21.07
C GLU A 67 5.56 -13.92 -20.91
N LYS A 68 5.81 -14.45 -19.70
CA LYS A 68 5.58 -15.87 -19.38
C LYS A 68 4.11 -16.25 -19.53
N LEU A 69 3.18 -15.46 -18.96
CA LEU A 69 1.74 -15.72 -19.08
C LEU A 69 1.29 -15.76 -20.54
N LYS A 70 1.78 -14.83 -21.37
CA LYS A 70 1.52 -14.81 -22.81
C LYS A 70 2.01 -16.08 -23.51
N ASN A 71 3.29 -16.46 -23.25
CA ASN A 71 3.91 -17.65 -23.87
C ASN A 71 3.27 -18.96 -23.42
N GLU A 72 2.70 -18.99 -22.21
CA GLU A 72 1.93 -20.12 -21.67
C GLU A 72 0.48 -20.17 -22.18
N GLY A 73 0.04 -19.19 -22.99
CA GLY A 73 -1.27 -19.15 -23.64
C GLY A 73 -2.40 -18.77 -22.68
N PHE A 74 -2.13 -17.89 -21.71
CA PHE A 74 -3.21 -17.28 -20.93
C PHE A 74 -3.97 -16.27 -21.79
N GLU A 75 -5.29 -16.26 -21.66
CA GLU A 75 -6.18 -15.43 -22.46
C GLU A 75 -6.66 -14.21 -21.66
N LYS A 76 -6.94 -14.39 -20.37
CA LYS A 76 -7.40 -13.31 -19.49
C LYS A 76 -6.46 -13.12 -18.29
N VAL A 77 -6.01 -11.89 -18.10
CA VAL A 77 -5.11 -11.52 -17.02
C VAL A 77 -5.66 -10.35 -16.23
N ILE A 78 -5.73 -10.51 -14.90
CA ILE A 78 -5.97 -9.43 -13.97
C ILE A 78 -4.65 -9.12 -13.28
N VAL A 79 -4.21 -7.88 -13.31
CA VAL A 79 -3.02 -7.41 -12.60
C VAL A 79 -3.48 -6.69 -11.34
N GLN A 80 -3.14 -7.24 -10.15
CA GLN A 80 -3.48 -6.65 -8.87
C GLN A 80 -2.24 -6.11 -8.17
N PRO A 81 -2.06 -4.78 -8.13
CA PRO A 81 -1.01 -4.15 -7.33
C PRO A 81 -1.33 -4.21 -5.83
N LEU A 82 -0.34 -4.54 -5.01
CA LEU A 82 -0.44 -4.49 -3.53
C LEU A 82 0.12 -3.16 -2.96
N HIS A 83 0.14 -2.11 -3.76
CA HIS A 83 0.61 -0.80 -3.37
C HIS A 83 -0.43 -0.05 -2.53
N ILE A 84 0.02 0.82 -1.64
CA ILE A 84 -0.87 1.65 -0.80
C ILE A 84 -1.43 2.83 -1.60
N ILE A 85 -0.57 3.53 -2.34
CA ILE A 85 -0.93 4.73 -3.10
C ILE A 85 -0.68 4.52 -4.61
N PRO A 86 -1.38 5.24 -5.50
CA PRO A 86 -1.13 5.23 -6.95
C PRO A 86 0.11 6.08 -7.31
N GLY A 87 1.26 5.74 -6.71
CA GLY A 87 2.53 6.44 -6.91
C GLY A 87 3.30 5.98 -8.15
N GLY A 88 4.58 6.37 -8.24
CA GLY A 88 5.44 6.06 -9.38
C GLY A 88 5.58 4.56 -9.69
N GLU A 89 5.54 3.70 -8.66
CA GLU A 89 5.53 2.24 -8.83
C GLU A 89 4.25 1.74 -9.50
N TYR A 90 3.09 2.31 -9.13
CA TYR A 90 1.83 1.99 -9.78
C TYR A 90 1.82 2.46 -11.24
N ASP A 91 2.30 3.68 -11.50
CA ASP A 91 2.45 4.19 -12.87
C ASP A 91 3.38 3.32 -13.72
N PHE A 92 4.44 2.78 -13.12
CA PHE A 92 5.31 1.81 -13.79
C PHE A 92 4.52 0.55 -14.19
N ILE A 93 3.73 -0.01 -13.25
CA ILE A 93 2.90 -1.20 -13.54
C ILE A 93 1.89 -0.89 -14.65
N VAL A 94 1.22 0.26 -14.60
CA VAL A 94 0.28 0.70 -15.65
C VAL A 94 0.96 0.73 -17.02
N ARG A 95 2.14 1.34 -17.12
CA ARG A 95 2.90 1.37 -18.39
C ARG A 95 3.31 -0.03 -18.88
N VAL A 96 3.66 -0.93 -17.96
CA VAL A 96 3.96 -2.32 -18.33
C VAL A 96 2.70 -3.00 -18.88
N VAL A 97 1.57 -2.91 -18.17
CA VAL A 97 0.29 -3.50 -18.60
C VAL A 97 -0.14 -2.97 -19.98
N GLN A 98 0.01 -1.68 -20.23
CA GLN A 98 -0.30 -1.06 -21.53
C GLN A 98 0.46 -1.69 -22.69
N ARG A 99 1.74 -2.06 -22.50
CA ARG A 99 2.55 -2.72 -23.55
C ARG A 99 2.03 -4.11 -23.92
N TYR A 100 1.28 -4.74 -23.02
CA TYR A 100 0.70 -6.07 -23.22
C TYR A 100 -0.79 -6.04 -23.55
N SER A 101 -1.39 -4.85 -23.77
CA SER A 101 -2.83 -4.70 -24.01
C SER A 101 -3.36 -5.53 -25.18
N GLU A 102 -2.54 -5.74 -26.22
CA GLU A 102 -2.87 -6.54 -27.40
C GLU A 102 -2.37 -8.00 -27.33
N SER A 103 -1.69 -8.36 -26.22
CA SER A 103 -1.10 -9.70 -26.07
C SER A 103 -2.06 -10.72 -25.44
N PHE A 104 -3.19 -10.26 -24.90
CA PHE A 104 -4.21 -11.06 -24.26
C PHE A 104 -5.58 -10.72 -24.83
N GLU A 105 -6.55 -11.64 -24.75
CA GLU A 105 -7.95 -11.30 -25.08
C GLU A 105 -8.49 -10.21 -24.13
N GLU A 106 -8.08 -10.30 -22.86
CA GLU A 106 -8.42 -9.31 -21.84
C GLU A 106 -7.30 -9.17 -20.83
N ILE A 107 -6.79 -7.96 -20.64
CA ILE A 107 -5.91 -7.60 -19.53
C ILE A 107 -6.47 -6.38 -18.81
N LYS A 108 -6.67 -6.52 -17.50
CA LYS A 108 -7.19 -5.46 -16.64
C LYS A 108 -6.27 -5.24 -15.46
N ILE A 109 -6.30 -4.02 -14.91
CA ILE A 109 -5.51 -3.65 -13.74
C ILE A 109 -6.44 -3.23 -12.60
N GLY A 110 -6.18 -3.80 -11.40
CA GLY A 110 -6.78 -3.37 -10.16
C GLY A 110 -6.13 -2.09 -9.62
N ARG A 111 -6.79 -1.48 -8.66
CA ARG A 111 -6.31 -0.25 -8.02
C ARG A 111 -5.52 -0.51 -6.74
N PRO A 112 -4.61 0.41 -6.34
CA PRO A 112 -4.00 0.44 -5.01
C PRO A 112 -5.04 0.67 -3.91
N VAL A 113 -4.60 0.59 -2.65
CA VAL A 113 -5.48 0.73 -1.47
C VAL A 113 -6.14 2.11 -1.40
N LEU A 114 -5.37 3.18 -1.54
CA LEU A 114 -5.85 4.56 -1.48
C LEU A 114 -5.97 5.11 -2.91
N PHE A 115 -7.11 4.91 -3.54
CA PHE A 115 -7.30 5.31 -4.93
C PHE A 115 -8.46 6.30 -5.10
N TYR A 116 -9.68 5.88 -4.79
CA TYR A 116 -10.86 6.71 -4.90
C TYR A 116 -11.29 7.27 -3.55
N LYS A 117 -11.62 8.55 -3.52
CA LYS A 117 -12.38 9.16 -2.44
C LYS A 117 -13.75 9.53 -3.01
N GLY A 118 -14.60 8.52 -3.12
CA GLY A 118 -15.98 8.73 -3.54
C GLY A 118 -16.79 9.47 -2.47
N ILE A 119 -17.73 10.24 -2.93
CA ILE A 119 -18.67 11.00 -2.10
C ILE A 119 -20.12 10.53 -2.29
N ASP A 120 -20.32 9.61 -3.21
CA ASP A 120 -21.59 8.99 -3.56
C ASP A 120 -21.42 7.48 -3.78
N GLU A 121 -22.52 6.79 -4.08
CA GLU A 121 -22.51 5.32 -4.28
C GLU A 121 -21.89 4.87 -5.61
N GLU A 122 -21.66 5.79 -6.56
CA GLU A 122 -21.13 5.45 -7.87
C GLU A 122 -19.62 5.19 -7.85
N ILE A 123 -18.89 5.89 -6.96
CA ILE A 123 -17.43 5.79 -6.80
C ILE A 123 -17.11 5.29 -5.40
N PRO A 124 -16.24 4.27 -5.24
CA PRO A 124 -15.93 3.72 -3.93
C PRO A 124 -15.18 4.73 -3.05
N ASP A 125 -15.36 4.62 -1.74
CA ASP A 125 -14.56 5.34 -0.75
C ASP A 125 -13.47 4.43 -0.18
N ASP A 126 -12.37 4.29 -0.92
CA ASP A 126 -11.24 3.44 -0.53
C ASP A 126 -10.55 3.95 0.76
N TYR A 127 -10.65 5.26 1.05
CA TYR A 127 -10.06 5.86 2.24
C TYR A 127 -10.82 5.48 3.51
N SER A 128 -12.15 5.46 3.44
CA SER A 128 -12.97 5.00 4.56
C SER A 128 -12.77 3.51 4.82
N VAL A 129 -12.72 2.69 3.77
CA VAL A 129 -12.42 1.25 3.89
C VAL A 129 -11.04 1.02 4.51
N MET A 130 -10.04 1.78 4.09
CA MET A 130 -8.69 1.72 4.68
C MET A 130 -8.70 2.11 6.15
N ALA A 131 -9.39 3.20 6.52
CA ALA A 131 -9.48 3.65 7.91
C ALA A 131 -10.16 2.59 8.80
N ASP A 132 -11.25 1.95 8.32
CA ASP A 132 -11.92 0.85 9.01
C ASP A 132 -10.96 -0.33 9.25
N ALA A 133 -10.17 -0.70 8.25
CA ALA A 133 -9.25 -1.82 8.33
C ALA A 133 -8.14 -1.63 9.37
N ILE A 134 -7.76 -0.39 9.67
CA ILE A 134 -6.63 -0.11 10.58
C ILE A 134 -7.05 0.47 11.93
N GLU A 135 -8.35 0.75 12.16
CA GLU A 135 -8.80 1.44 13.39
C GLU A 135 -8.41 0.70 14.67
N ASN A 136 -8.41 -0.64 14.65
CA ASN A 136 -8.09 -1.46 15.82
C ASN A 136 -6.63 -1.40 16.27
N ILE A 137 -5.71 -0.97 15.41
CA ILE A 137 -4.29 -0.82 15.75
C ILE A 137 -3.93 0.60 16.17
N ILE A 138 -4.81 1.58 15.95
CA ILE A 138 -4.61 2.98 16.29
C ILE A 138 -5.19 3.26 17.68
N PRO A 139 -4.39 3.72 18.65
CA PRO A 139 -4.89 4.06 19.98
C PRO A 139 -5.81 5.30 19.92
N LYS A 140 -6.92 5.28 20.66
CA LYS A 140 -7.84 6.43 20.74
C LYS A 140 -7.34 7.51 21.70
N ASP A 141 -6.72 7.11 22.81
CA ASP A 141 -6.38 8.03 23.92
C ASP A 141 -4.90 8.45 23.90
N ASN A 142 -4.02 7.71 23.25
CA ASN A 142 -2.59 8.00 23.17
C ASN A 142 -2.25 8.61 21.80
N LEU A 143 -1.10 9.27 21.75
CA LEU A 143 -0.53 9.71 20.48
C LEU A 143 -0.13 8.51 19.62
N SER A 144 -0.28 8.62 18.31
CA SER A 144 0.29 7.67 17.38
C SER A 144 0.87 8.37 16.14
N ILE A 145 1.91 7.78 15.60
CA ILE A 145 2.51 8.20 14.34
C ILE A 145 2.49 7.01 13.39
N LEU A 146 1.76 7.15 12.30
CA LEU A 146 1.69 6.18 11.23
C LEU A 146 2.79 6.50 10.22
N MET A 147 3.78 5.61 10.10
CA MET A 147 4.91 5.78 9.19
C MET A 147 4.53 5.35 7.78
N GLY A 148 4.26 6.31 6.89
CA GLY A 148 4.15 6.07 5.44
C GLY A 148 5.54 6.03 4.78
N HIS A 149 5.66 5.33 3.64
CA HIS A 149 6.86 5.43 2.83
C HIS A 149 7.04 6.85 2.30
N GLY A 150 5.94 7.44 1.84
CA GLY A 150 5.98 8.73 1.16
C GLY A 150 6.43 8.61 -0.29
N SER A 151 6.43 9.73 -0.98
CA SER A 151 6.86 9.83 -2.37
C SER A 151 7.02 11.28 -2.79
N THR A 152 7.89 11.54 -3.76
CA THR A 152 7.93 12.82 -4.50
C THR A 152 6.83 12.91 -5.56
N HIS A 153 6.10 11.80 -5.81
CA HIS A 153 4.98 11.75 -6.73
C HIS A 153 3.76 12.50 -6.17
N TRP A 154 2.92 13.09 -7.03
CA TRP A 154 1.71 13.82 -6.61
C TRP A 154 0.75 12.97 -5.77
N ALA A 155 0.73 11.65 -5.97
CA ALA A 155 -0.06 10.72 -5.16
C ALA A 155 0.35 10.68 -3.67
N ASN A 156 1.44 11.35 -3.27
CA ASN A 156 1.76 11.57 -1.86
C ASN A 156 0.61 12.28 -1.11
N ALA A 157 -0.23 13.05 -1.81
CA ALA A 157 -1.43 13.68 -1.25
C ALA A 157 -2.43 12.67 -0.67
N CYS A 158 -2.37 11.39 -1.06
CA CYS A 158 -3.21 10.33 -0.48
C CYS A 158 -3.02 10.21 1.04
N TYR A 159 -1.81 10.40 1.55
CA TYR A 159 -1.54 10.39 3.00
C TYR A 159 -2.25 11.53 3.72
N SER A 160 -2.28 12.73 3.14
CA SER A 160 -3.01 13.87 3.70
C SER A 160 -4.52 13.66 3.67
N CYS A 161 -5.05 13.06 2.62
CA CYS A 161 -6.46 12.70 2.54
C CYS A 161 -6.83 11.66 3.62
N LEU A 162 -6.02 10.59 3.77
CA LEU A 162 -6.24 9.61 4.83
C LEU A 162 -6.15 10.24 6.23
N GLN A 163 -5.23 11.17 6.44
CA GLN A 163 -5.13 11.90 7.70
C GLN A 163 -6.43 12.66 8.03
N LEU A 164 -7.08 13.27 7.05
CA LEU A 164 -8.37 13.94 7.26
C LEU A 164 -9.47 12.93 7.60
N VAL A 165 -9.56 11.83 6.89
CA VAL A 165 -10.53 10.75 7.16
C VAL A 165 -10.36 10.19 8.57
N LEU A 166 -9.13 9.95 9.02
CA LEU A 166 -8.85 9.50 10.38
C LEU A 166 -9.32 10.53 11.42
N ARG A 167 -9.12 11.82 11.18
CA ARG A 167 -9.62 12.89 12.07
C ARG A 167 -11.15 12.94 12.13
N GLU A 168 -11.83 12.83 11.00
CA GLU A 168 -13.30 12.76 10.92
C GLU A 168 -13.86 11.57 11.73
N ARG A 169 -13.09 10.50 11.86
CA ARG A 169 -13.42 9.31 12.66
C ARG A 169 -13.01 9.43 14.14
N GLY A 170 -12.51 10.58 14.56
CA GLY A 170 -12.14 10.87 15.95
C GLY A 170 -10.71 10.51 16.33
N PHE A 171 -9.86 10.03 15.39
CA PHE A 171 -8.43 9.76 15.64
C PHE A 171 -7.60 11.07 15.62
N ASN A 172 -7.97 12.03 16.48
CA ASN A 172 -7.35 13.36 16.53
C ASN A 172 -5.89 13.34 17.00
N ASN A 173 -5.50 12.32 17.77
CA ASN A 173 -4.16 12.13 18.31
C ASN A 173 -3.27 11.27 17.40
N SER A 174 -3.71 10.98 16.17
CA SER A 174 -2.99 10.15 15.21
C SER A 174 -2.47 11.00 14.07
N PHE A 175 -1.22 10.82 13.71
CA PHE A 175 -0.52 11.61 12.71
C PHE A 175 0.14 10.70 11.68
N ILE A 176 0.05 11.06 10.41
CA ILE A 176 0.80 10.38 9.36
C ILE A 176 2.09 11.16 9.11
N ALA A 177 3.22 10.47 9.16
CA ALA A 177 4.53 10.99 8.80
C ALA A 177 5.17 10.08 7.76
N ASN A 178 5.87 10.65 6.79
CA ASN A 178 6.48 9.90 5.70
C ASN A 178 8.01 9.89 5.82
N VAL A 179 8.62 8.80 5.33
CA VAL A 179 10.08 8.68 5.24
C VAL A 179 10.60 9.56 4.08
N GLU A 180 9.95 9.49 2.92
CA GLU A 180 10.36 10.15 1.68
C GLU A 180 9.27 11.08 1.13
N GLY A 181 8.58 11.82 1.98
CA GLY A 181 7.49 12.69 1.53
C GLY A 181 6.98 13.65 2.59
N TYR A 182 6.02 14.49 2.20
CA TYR A 182 5.39 15.46 3.11
C TYR A 182 4.02 14.90 3.62
N PRO A 183 3.66 15.11 4.90
CA PRO A 183 4.54 15.60 5.96
C PRO A 183 5.64 14.57 6.31
N ASP A 184 6.83 15.05 6.59
CA ASP A 184 7.91 14.23 7.11
C ASP A 184 7.83 14.06 8.64
N PHE A 185 8.71 13.22 9.17
CA PHE A 185 8.75 12.97 10.61
C PHE A 185 8.99 14.22 11.43
N SER A 186 9.89 15.12 10.98
CA SER A 186 10.21 16.35 11.71
C SER A 186 9.03 17.34 11.73
N ASN A 187 8.24 17.41 10.67
CA ASN A 187 7.01 18.21 10.66
C ASN A 187 6.03 17.74 11.73
N VAL A 188 5.84 16.42 11.85
CA VAL A 188 4.92 15.82 12.83
C VAL A 188 5.45 15.99 14.25
N VAL A 189 6.73 15.74 14.50
CA VAL A 189 7.36 15.93 15.81
C VAL A 189 7.24 17.39 16.26
N ASN A 190 7.54 18.35 15.40
CA ASN A 190 7.39 19.77 15.69
C ASN A 190 5.94 20.15 16.01
N HIS A 191 4.97 19.55 15.33
CA HIS A 191 3.55 19.77 15.63
C HIS A 191 3.18 19.21 17.00
N ILE A 192 3.59 17.98 17.31
CA ILE A 192 3.29 17.32 18.58
C ILE A 192 3.93 18.11 19.75
N THR A 193 5.20 18.45 19.66
CA THR A 193 5.90 19.15 20.74
C THR A 193 5.38 20.56 21.02
N LYS A 194 4.81 21.23 20.03
CA LYS A 194 4.19 22.55 20.20
C LYS A 194 2.79 22.51 20.80
N ASN A 195 2.00 21.49 20.48
CA ASN A 195 0.57 21.48 20.78
C ASN A 195 0.18 20.54 21.91
N TYR A 196 1.04 19.61 22.29
CA TYR A 196 0.78 18.65 23.36
C TYR A 196 1.72 18.92 24.53
N THR A 197 1.16 19.38 25.66
CA THR A 197 1.92 19.66 26.87
C THR A 197 2.17 18.37 27.64
N PHE A 198 3.41 18.13 28.05
CA PHE A 198 3.83 16.95 28.83
C PHE A 198 3.23 16.85 30.25
N THR A 199 2.35 17.78 30.65
CA THR A 199 1.66 17.76 31.94
C THR A 199 0.55 16.70 32.02
N GLN A 200 0.05 16.23 30.90
CA GLN A 200 -0.96 15.16 30.84
C GLN A 200 -0.26 13.80 30.64
N LYS A 201 -0.42 12.88 31.61
CA LYS A 201 0.19 11.53 31.55
C LYS A 201 -0.15 10.76 30.28
N GLU A 202 -1.33 10.99 29.72
CA GLU A 202 -1.86 10.34 28.51
C GLU A 202 -1.07 10.71 27.25
N HIS A 203 -0.57 11.94 27.16
CA HIS A 203 0.21 12.40 25.99
C HIS A 203 1.69 12.02 26.02
N LYS A 204 2.15 11.29 27.05
CA LYS A 204 3.53 10.81 27.10
C LYS A 204 3.79 9.53 26.33
N LYS A 205 2.72 8.82 25.94
CA LYS A 205 2.83 7.57 25.17
C LYS A 205 2.61 7.85 23.70
N ILE A 206 3.53 7.38 22.87
CA ILE A 206 3.41 7.40 21.41
C ILE A 206 3.54 5.99 20.90
N LYS A 207 2.59 5.58 20.05
CA LYS A 207 2.67 4.35 19.29
C LYS A 207 3.13 4.64 17.87
N LEU A 208 4.20 3.98 17.43
CA LEU A 208 4.68 4.00 16.05
C LEU A 208 4.09 2.82 15.28
N ILE A 209 3.49 3.09 14.12
CA ILE A 209 2.76 2.08 13.33
C ILE A 209 3.21 2.20 11.88
N PRO A 210 3.72 1.15 11.21
CA PRO A 210 4.00 1.20 9.79
C PRO A 210 2.69 1.29 8.97
N LEU A 211 2.55 2.34 8.17
CA LEU A 211 1.49 2.48 7.17
C LEU A 211 2.00 1.91 5.83
N MET A 212 2.45 0.67 5.87
CA MET A 212 3.08 -0.06 4.78
C MET A 212 2.60 -1.51 4.74
N LEU A 213 2.51 -2.09 3.54
CA LEU A 213 2.13 -3.50 3.34
C LEU A 213 2.98 -4.45 4.20
N VAL A 214 4.29 -4.19 4.25
CA VAL A 214 5.29 -5.01 4.93
C VAL A 214 6.03 -4.16 5.97
N ALA A 215 6.29 -4.69 7.15
CA ALA A 215 7.21 -4.11 8.12
C ALA A 215 8.65 -4.52 7.73
N GLY A 216 9.17 -3.87 6.68
CA GLY A 216 10.51 -4.12 6.13
C GLY A 216 11.58 -3.22 6.75
N ASN A 217 12.59 -2.84 5.95
CA ASN A 217 13.73 -2.07 6.41
C ASN A 217 13.34 -0.77 7.14
N HIS A 218 12.43 0.03 6.58
CA HIS A 218 12.01 1.28 7.21
C HIS A 218 11.37 1.07 8.59
N ALA A 219 10.56 0.02 8.77
CA ALA A 219 9.97 -0.28 10.06
C ALA A 219 10.99 -0.82 11.08
N LEU A 220 11.93 -1.65 10.62
CA LEU A 220 12.91 -2.30 11.47
C LEU A 220 14.08 -1.39 11.83
N VAL A 221 14.52 -0.53 10.91
CA VAL A 221 15.70 0.33 11.07
C VAL A 221 15.27 1.77 11.37
N ASP A 222 14.60 2.43 10.44
CA ASP A 222 14.32 3.87 10.55
C ASP A 222 13.27 4.17 11.62
N MET A 223 12.25 3.30 11.81
CA MET A 223 11.21 3.50 12.82
C MET A 223 11.62 3.00 14.19
N ALA A 224 12.01 1.73 14.30
CA ALA A 224 12.17 1.01 15.56
C ALA A 224 13.60 0.55 15.88
N GLY A 225 14.56 0.89 15.01
CA GLY A 225 15.98 0.49 15.16
C GLY A 225 16.66 1.09 16.38
N ASP A 226 17.88 0.62 16.65
CA ASP A 226 18.66 1.05 17.80
C ASP A 226 19.55 2.26 17.51
N GLU A 227 19.65 2.69 16.23
CA GLU A 227 20.41 3.87 15.84
C GLU A 227 19.83 5.15 16.43
N GLU A 228 20.69 6.14 16.66
CA GLU A 228 20.28 7.39 17.30
C GLU A 228 19.25 8.19 16.53
N ASP A 229 19.22 8.07 15.21
CA ASP A 229 18.32 8.75 14.28
C ASP A 229 17.01 7.99 14.02
N SER A 230 16.83 6.81 14.61
CA SER A 230 15.54 6.12 14.54
C SER A 230 14.42 6.94 15.19
N TRP A 231 13.23 6.87 14.64
CA TRP A 231 12.07 7.60 15.16
C TRP A 231 11.80 7.29 16.63
N LYS A 232 11.92 6.01 17.01
CA LYS A 232 11.83 5.55 18.41
C LYS A 232 12.81 6.31 19.32
N ASN A 233 14.09 6.37 18.95
CA ASN A 233 15.11 6.97 19.77
C ASN A 233 15.02 8.50 19.83
N ILE A 234 14.65 9.15 18.73
CA ILE A 234 14.38 10.59 18.70
C ILE A 234 13.24 10.95 19.65
N LEU A 235 12.10 10.23 19.57
CA LEU A 235 10.94 10.49 20.44
C LEU A 235 11.26 10.17 21.92
N THR A 236 12.03 9.12 22.19
CA THR A 236 12.46 8.78 23.55
C THR A 236 13.32 9.87 24.15
N ARG A 237 14.27 10.46 23.41
CA ARG A 237 15.07 11.60 23.84
C ARG A 237 14.22 12.86 24.10
N LEU A 238 13.11 13.01 23.41
CA LEU A 238 12.13 14.08 23.66
C LEU A 238 11.23 13.81 24.88
N GLY A 239 11.41 12.69 25.59
CA GLY A 239 10.70 12.35 26.83
C GLY A 239 9.42 11.54 26.65
N PHE A 240 9.15 11.01 25.45
CA PHE A 240 8.01 10.14 25.19
C PHE A 240 8.30 8.68 25.59
N GLN A 241 7.26 7.98 26.02
CA GLN A 241 7.27 6.52 26.13
C GLN A 241 6.83 5.96 24.77
N VAL A 242 7.76 5.33 24.05
CA VAL A 242 7.51 4.88 22.67
C VAL A 242 7.21 3.39 22.64
N GLU A 243 6.08 3.03 22.06
CA GLU A 243 5.72 1.67 21.65
C GLU A 243 5.90 1.56 20.14
N ALA A 244 6.70 0.61 19.67
CA ALA A 244 6.86 0.33 18.25
C ALA A 244 6.05 -0.93 17.86
N TYR A 245 5.01 -0.73 17.07
CA TYR A 245 4.21 -1.82 16.48
C TYR A 245 4.84 -2.24 15.16
N VAL A 246 5.75 -3.22 15.21
CA VAL A 246 6.54 -3.64 14.04
C VAL A 246 5.82 -4.78 13.28
N HIS A 247 4.65 -4.46 12.77
CA HIS A 247 3.82 -5.35 11.94
C HIS A 247 3.39 -4.63 10.66
N GLY A 248 3.43 -5.32 9.52
CA GLY A 248 2.94 -4.77 8.27
C GLY A 248 1.42 -4.81 8.19
N LEU A 249 0.82 -3.87 7.45
CA LEU A 249 -0.63 -3.85 7.25
C LEU A 249 -1.15 -5.15 6.60
N GLY A 250 -0.30 -5.82 5.81
CA GLY A 250 -0.64 -7.12 5.19
C GLY A 250 -0.89 -8.25 6.20
N GLU A 251 -0.59 -8.06 7.49
CA GLU A 251 -0.92 -9.01 8.56
C GLU A 251 -2.36 -8.86 9.06
N ILE A 252 -3.04 -7.75 8.73
CA ILE A 252 -4.42 -7.44 9.15
C ILE A 252 -5.39 -8.05 8.15
N GLU A 253 -6.33 -8.85 8.63
CA GLU A 253 -7.27 -9.57 7.76
C GLU A 253 -8.17 -8.62 6.97
N GLU A 254 -8.71 -7.60 7.61
CA GLU A 254 -9.56 -6.58 7.00
C GLU A 254 -8.80 -5.81 5.92
N PHE A 255 -7.51 -5.56 6.11
CA PHE A 255 -6.66 -4.94 5.11
C PHE A 255 -6.42 -5.85 3.90
N GLN A 256 -6.23 -7.15 4.12
CA GLN A 256 -6.11 -8.13 3.03
C GLN A 256 -7.37 -8.19 2.18
N ASP A 257 -8.56 -8.03 2.82
CA ASP A 257 -9.87 -8.06 2.14
C ASP A 257 -10.07 -6.87 1.18
N ILE A 258 -9.36 -5.77 1.36
CA ILE A 258 -9.34 -4.66 0.40
C ILE A 258 -8.90 -5.16 -0.99
N TYR A 259 -7.82 -5.93 -1.07
CA TYR A 259 -7.33 -6.46 -2.35
C TYR A 259 -8.28 -7.48 -2.96
N ILE A 260 -8.94 -8.30 -2.12
CA ILE A 260 -9.96 -9.25 -2.59
C ILE A 260 -11.14 -8.48 -3.22
N SER A 261 -11.58 -7.41 -2.58
CA SER A 261 -12.64 -6.54 -3.10
C SER A 261 -12.22 -5.86 -4.41
N HIS A 262 -10.99 -5.33 -4.49
CA HIS A 262 -10.48 -4.69 -5.70
C HIS A 262 -10.41 -5.66 -6.89
N ILE A 263 -9.97 -6.90 -6.67
CA ILE A 263 -9.97 -7.94 -7.70
C ILE A 263 -11.42 -8.25 -8.13
N GLN A 264 -12.34 -8.35 -7.19
CA GLN A 264 -13.75 -8.63 -7.50
C GLN A 264 -14.39 -7.49 -8.30
N ASP A 265 -14.05 -6.24 -8.01
CA ASP A 265 -14.49 -5.08 -8.79
C ASP A 265 -14.01 -5.17 -10.24
N VAL A 266 -12.74 -5.55 -10.45
CA VAL A 266 -12.17 -5.74 -11.80
C VAL A 266 -12.88 -6.87 -12.56
N ILE A 267 -13.15 -8.01 -11.90
CA ILE A 267 -13.89 -9.14 -12.49
C ILE A 267 -15.30 -8.69 -12.93
N ASN A 268 -15.96 -7.89 -12.10
CA ASN A 268 -17.31 -7.40 -12.35
C ASN A 268 -17.34 -6.17 -13.27
N SER A 269 -16.19 -5.73 -13.79
CA SER A 269 -16.03 -4.49 -14.57
C SER A 269 -16.63 -3.25 -13.87
N LYS A 270 -16.57 -3.25 -12.54
CA LYS A 270 -16.87 -2.07 -11.71
C LYS A 270 -15.63 -1.22 -11.60
N TYR A 271 -15.80 0.10 -11.65
CA TYR A 271 -14.70 1.06 -11.50
C TYR A 271 -13.52 0.72 -12.41
N ASP A 272 -13.84 0.28 -13.63
CA ASP A 272 -12.85 -0.05 -14.65
C ASP A 272 -12.03 1.22 -14.88
N TYR A 273 -10.76 1.22 -14.37
CA TYR A 273 -9.80 2.21 -14.79
C TYR A 273 -9.53 1.98 -16.26
N LYS A 274 -10.51 2.37 -17.09
CA LYS A 274 -10.28 2.60 -18.49
C LYS A 274 -9.18 3.63 -18.49
N LEU A 275 -7.97 3.22 -18.80
CA LEU A 275 -6.92 4.08 -19.27
C LEU A 275 -7.63 5.11 -20.12
N HIS A 276 -7.89 6.30 -19.57
CA HIS A 276 -8.81 7.25 -20.18
C HIS A 276 -8.35 7.49 -21.61
N ARG A 277 -8.91 6.74 -22.56
CA ARG A 277 -9.12 7.35 -23.87
C ARG A 277 -9.93 8.60 -23.54
N LYS A 278 -9.29 9.76 -23.70
CA LYS A 278 -9.98 11.03 -23.71
C LYS A 278 -11.34 10.76 -24.34
N LYS A 279 -12.44 10.89 -23.60
CA LYS A 279 -13.72 11.13 -24.24
C LYS A 279 -13.43 12.36 -25.09
N GLU A 280 -13.40 12.21 -26.39
CA GLU A 280 -13.41 13.35 -27.29
C GLU A 280 -14.68 14.09 -26.89
N TYR A 281 -14.51 15.20 -26.20
CA TYR A 281 -15.57 16.16 -26.05
C TYR A 281 -15.86 16.58 -27.48
N GLU A 282 -16.91 16.03 -28.09
CA GLU A 282 -17.51 16.65 -29.25
C GLU A 282 -17.80 18.08 -28.83
N CYS A 283 -17.00 19.02 -29.31
CA CYS A 283 -17.34 20.42 -29.29
C CYS A 283 -18.66 20.52 -30.07
N GLN A 284 -19.78 20.53 -29.33
CA GLN A 284 -21.03 20.99 -29.90
C GLN A 284 -20.73 22.41 -30.37
N LYS A 285 -20.67 22.59 -31.66
CA LYS A 285 -20.61 23.90 -32.31
C LYS A 285 -21.81 24.69 -31.81
N LEU A 286 -21.50 25.76 -31.04
CA LEU A 286 -22.39 26.90 -30.85
C LEU A 286 -22.58 27.63 -32.18
#